data_d5506c1950a259bd11e69e9af50d487a
#
_entry.id   d5506c1950a259bd11e69e9af50d487a
#
_cell.length_a   1.000
_cell.length_b   1.000
_cell.length_c   1.000
_cell.angle_alpha   90.00
_cell.angle_beta   90.00
_cell.angle_gamma   90.00
#
_symmetry.space_group_name_H-M   'P 1'
#
loop_
_entity.id
_entity.type
_entity.pdbx_description
1 polymer ?
#
loop_
_entity_poly.entity_id
_entity_poly.type
_entity_poly.pdbx_seq_one_letter_code
_entity_poly.pdbx_strand_id
1 'polypeptide(L)'
;MHTMGKTFIVSGPSGVGKSTVLHALFEGRDDLYFSVSATTRTPREGERDGVDYHFIHADRFRNMIAEDAFLEYAEYVGNFYGTPMRLVDEAMEQGKDVLLDIEIQGAMQVCAKRPETVRIFIAPPSWKELERRLTARGTDSPEK
;
A
#
# COMPACT_ATOMS: atom_id res chain seq x y z
N MET A 1 9.35 -6.78 -28.11
CA MET A 1 8.17 -7.28 -27.39
C MET A 1 8.09 -6.61 -26.03
N HIS A 2 6.97 -6.01 -25.74
CA HIS A 2 6.79 -5.31 -24.47
C HIS A 2 6.59 -6.31 -23.32
N THR A 3 7.41 -6.21 -22.27
CA THR A 3 7.28 -7.07 -21.11
C THR A 3 6.46 -6.35 -20.04
N MET A 4 5.46 -7.03 -19.53
CA MET A 4 4.65 -6.49 -18.43
C MET A 4 5.45 -6.44 -17.13
N GLY A 5 5.20 -5.41 -16.35
CA GLY A 5 5.78 -5.31 -15.01
C GLY A 5 5.19 -6.34 -14.07
N LYS A 6 5.81 -6.48 -12.91
CA LYS A 6 5.37 -7.38 -11.84
C LYS A 6 4.83 -6.59 -10.67
N THR A 7 3.97 -7.23 -9.88
CA THR A 7 3.42 -6.63 -8.68
C THR A 7 4.12 -7.20 -7.45
N PHE A 8 4.58 -6.31 -6.58
CA PHE A 8 5.25 -6.65 -5.32
C PHE A 8 4.44 -6.08 -4.16
N ILE A 9 4.24 -6.88 -3.14
CA ILE A 9 3.63 -6.42 -1.90
C ILE A 9 4.73 -6.35 -0.85
N VAL A 10 4.79 -5.20 -0.17
CA VAL A 10 5.68 -5.03 0.98
C VAL A 10 4.81 -4.83 2.20
N SER A 11 5.02 -5.66 3.22
CA SER A 11 4.33 -5.55 4.49
C SER A 11 5.33 -5.74 5.63
N GLY A 12 4.92 -5.34 6.81
CA GLY A 12 5.75 -5.42 7.99
C GLY A 12 5.16 -4.59 9.12
N PRO A 13 5.57 -4.82 10.36
CA PRO A 13 5.04 -4.07 11.49
C PRO A 13 5.51 -2.61 11.46
N SER A 14 4.74 -1.75 12.13
CA SER A 14 5.14 -0.35 12.32
C SER A 14 6.50 -0.27 13.02
N GLY A 15 7.32 0.70 12.62
CA GLY A 15 8.62 0.89 13.24
C GLY A 15 9.73 -0.02 12.73
N VAL A 16 9.45 -0.89 11.75
CA VAL A 16 10.44 -1.81 11.20
C VAL A 16 11.44 -1.13 10.24
N GLY A 17 11.13 0.10 9.81
CA GLY A 17 11.96 0.82 8.85
C GLY A 17 11.50 0.68 7.41
N LYS A 18 10.28 0.22 7.21
CA LYS A 18 9.71 -0.01 5.89
C LYS A 18 9.70 1.25 5.02
N SER A 19 9.26 2.38 5.58
CA SER A 19 9.22 3.65 4.84
C SER A 19 10.59 4.08 4.35
N THR A 20 11.63 3.90 5.18
CA THR A 20 13.01 4.24 4.81
C THR A 20 13.49 3.38 3.65
N VAL A 21 13.23 2.08 3.70
CA VAL A 21 13.61 1.15 2.64
C VAL A 21 12.90 1.51 1.33
N LEU A 22 11.60 1.76 1.40
CA LEU A 22 10.80 2.10 0.21
C LEU A 22 11.25 3.41 -0.40
N HIS A 23 11.51 4.42 0.43
CA HIS A 23 11.98 5.72 -0.07
C HIS A 23 13.31 5.58 -0.82
N ALA A 24 14.25 4.81 -0.25
CA ALA A 24 15.54 4.57 -0.90
C ALA A 24 15.39 3.80 -2.21
N LEU A 25 14.47 2.83 -2.25
CA LEU A 25 14.22 2.04 -3.45
C LEU A 25 13.69 2.88 -4.60
N PHE A 26 12.80 3.83 -4.32
CA PHE A 26 12.17 4.65 -5.36
C PHE A 26 13.03 5.84 -5.81
N GLU A 27 14.05 6.19 -5.03
CA GLU A 27 14.91 7.32 -5.37
C GLU A 27 15.64 7.08 -6.70
N GLY A 28 15.44 8.00 -7.64
CA GLY A 28 16.09 7.94 -8.94
C GLY A 28 15.56 6.85 -9.88
N ARG A 29 14.46 6.19 -9.55
CA ARG A 29 13.89 5.14 -10.39
C ARG A 29 12.56 5.56 -10.97
N ASP A 30 12.43 5.47 -12.29
CA ASP A 30 11.20 5.77 -13.01
C ASP A 30 10.52 4.51 -13.59
N ASP A 31 11.12 3.34 -13.37
CA ASP A 31 10.57 2.03 -13.79
C ASP A 31 9.70 1.39 -12.71
N LEU A 32 9.45 2.10 -11.62
CA LEU A 32 8.63 1.64 -10.51
C LEU A 32 7.41 2.54 -10.36
N TYR A 33 6.30 1.93 -9.99
CA TYR A 33 5.07 2.63 -9.64
C TYR A 33 4.69 2.27 -8.21
N PHE A 34 4.65 3.28 -7.35
CA PHE A 34 4.15 3.11 -5.98
C PHE A 34 2.64 3.32 -6.02
N SER A 35 1.89 2.27 -5.71
CA SER A 35 0.44 2.32 -5.79
C SER A 35 -0.14 3.31 -4.78
N VAL A 36 -0.94 4.25 -5.28
CA VAL A 36 -1.67 5.21 -4.44
C VAL A 36 -3.06 4.64 -4.19
N SER A 37 -3.39 4.42 -2.92
CA SER A 37 -4.67 3.85 -2.53
C SER A 37 -5.79 4.90 -2.60
N ALA A 38 -7.01 4.43 -2.81
CA ALA A 38 -8.21 5.25 -2.68
C ALA A 38 -8.71 5.20 -1.24
N THR A 39 -9.30 6.29 -0.77
CA THR A 39 -9.91 6.34 0.56
C THR A 39 -11.11 7.26 0.58
N THR A 40 -12.06 6.96 1.45
CA THR A 40 -13.21 7.82 1.72
C THR A 40 -12.96 8.82 2.85
N ARG A 41 -11.81 8.72 3.51
CA ARG A 41 -11.41 9.66 4.56
C ARG A 41 -11.15 11.03 3.94
N THR A 42 -11.51 12.09 4.64
CA THR A 42 -11.19 13.44 4.20
C THR A 42 -9.68 13.70 4.31
N PRO A 43 -9.11 14.48 3.37
CA PRO A 43 -7.68 14.80 3.44
C PRO A 43 -7.31 15.50 4.74
N ARG A 44 -6.14 15.16 5.27
CA ARG A 44 -5.52 15.86 6.39
C ARG A 44 -4.67 17.00 5.84
N GLU A 45 -4.32 17.94 6.74
CA GLU A 45 -3.45 19.05 6.36
C GLU A 45 -2.15 18.53 5.76
N GLY A 46 -1.79 19.06 4.60
CA GLY A 46 -0.58 18.66 3.89
C GLY A 46 -0.74 17.49 2.93
N GLU A 47 -1.86 16.77 3.01
CA GLU A 47 -2.12 15.65 2.09
C GLU A 47 -2.65 16.16 0.75
N ARG A 48 -2.23 15.51 -0.33
CA ARG A 48 -2.63 15.89 -1.69
C ARG A 48 -3.30 14.73 -2.41
N ASP A 49 -4.40 15.07 -3.09
CA ASP A 49 -5.13 14.11 -3.90
C ASP A 49 -4.27 13.58 -5.04
N GLY A 50 -4.31 12.26 -5.24
CA GLY A 50 -3.54 11.60 -6.28
C GLY A 50 -2.08 11.34 -5.90
N VAL A 51 -1.62 11.84 -4.77
CA VAL A 51 -0.25 11.67 -4.27
C VAL A 51 -0.23 10.83 -3.00
N ASP A 52 -0.92 11.30 -1.96
CA ASP A 52 -1.00 10.54 -0.70
C ASP A 52 -2.10 9.49 -0.78
N TYR A 53 -3.25 9.86 -1.30
CA TYR A 53 -4.39 9.01 -1.58
C TYR A 53 -5.17 9.58 -2.76
N HIS A 54 -6.01 8.74 -3.36
CA HIS A 54 -7.12 9.21 -4.19
C HIS A 54 -8.31 9.39 -3.25
N PHE A 55 -8.64 10.63 -2.91
CA PHE A 55 -9.74 10.94 -1.99
C PHE A 55 -11.05 10.94 -2.77
N ILE A 56 -11.91 9.99 -2.49
CA ILE A 56 -13.18 9.81 -3.22
C ILE A 56 -14.34 9.72 -2.24
N HIS A 57 -15.55 10.01 -2.73
CA HIS A 57 -16.75 9.87 -1.91
C HIS A 57 -17.09 8.39 -1.66
N ALA A 58 -17.78 8.15 -0.54
CA ALA A 58 -18.18 6.80 -0.15
C ALA A 58 -19.04 6.13 -1.23
N ASP A 59 -19.92 6.88 -1.88
CA ASP A 59 -20.75 6.32 -2.94
C ASP A 59 -19.92 5.83 -4.13
N ARG A 60 -18.90 6.59 -4.51
CA ARG A 60 -17.97 6.17 -5.57
C ARG A 60 -17.20 4.91 -5.16
N PHE A 61 -16.76 4.87 -3.92
CA PHE A 61 -16.03 3.69 -3.41
C PHE A 61 -16.92 2.45 -3.45
N ARG A 62 -18.18 2.57 -3.00
CA ARG A 62 -19.12 1.46 -3.04
C ARG A 62 -19.39 0.98 -4.46
N ASN A 63 -19.52 1.92 -5.41
CA ASN A 63 -19.69 1.55 -6.82
C ASN A 63 -18.49 0.77 -7.35
N MET A 64 -17.28 1.16 -6.97
CA MET A 64 -16.08 0.46 -7.37
C MET A 64 -16.02 -0.96 -6.76
N ILE A 65 -16.50 -1.13 -5.53
CA ILE A 65 -16.63 -2.47 -4.93
C ILE A 65 -17.58 -3.32 -5.77
N ALA A 66 -18.73 -2.78 -6.12
CA ALA A 66 -19.74 -3.50 -6.91
C ALA A 66 -19.21 -3.88 -8.30
N GLU A 67 -18.33 -3.08 -8.87
CA GLU A 67 -17.71 -3.34 -10.17
C GLU A 67 -16.48 -4.23 -10.08
N ASP A 68 -16.13 -4.70 -8.89
CA ASP A 68 -14.91 -5.46 -8.62
C ASP A 68 -13.64 -4.73 -9.09
N ALA A 69 -13.59 -3.44 -8.81
CA ALA A 69 -12.53 -2.55 -9.30
C ALA A 69 -11.33 -2.42 -8.35
N PHE A 70 -11.32 -3.14 -7.24
CA PHE A 70 -10.21 -3.11 -6.29
C PHE A 70 -9.46 -4.45 -6.27
N LEU A 71 -8.14 -4.38 -6.19
CA LEU A 71 -7.32 -5.56 -5.88
C LEU A 71 -7.52 -5.99 -4.43
N GLU A 72 -7.69 -5.04 -3.54
CA GLU A 72 -8.04 -5.24 -2.14
C GLU A 72 -8.73 -4.00 -1.62
N TYR A 73 -9.56 -4.19 -0.61
CA TYR A 73 -10.15 -3.06 0.13
C TYR A 73 -10.47 -3.50 1.55
N ALA A 74 -10.56 -2.51 2.44
CA ALA A 74 -10.89 -2.75 3.84
C ALA A 74 -11.54 -1.50 4.44
N GLU A 75 -12.30 -1.69 5.51
CA GLU A 75 -12.82 -0.60 6.32
C GLU A 75 -11.96 -0.48 7.58
N TYR A 76 -11.59 0.74 7.92
CA TYR A 76 -10.81 1.02 9.11
C TYR A 76 -11.29 2.33 9.72
N VAL A 77 -11.74 2.27 10.98
CA VAL A 77 -12.22 3.44 11.75
C VAL A 77 -13.27 4.24 10.96
N GLY A 78 -14.22 3.53 10.36
CA GLY A 78 -15.35 4.14 9.65
C GLY A 78 -15.05 4.64 8.25
N ASN A 79 -13.82 4.48 7.76
CA ASN A 79 -13.45 4.86 6.41
C ASN A 79 -13.00 3.65 5.61
N PHE A 80 -13.20 3.71 4.30
CA PHE A 80 -12.73 2.68 3.39
C PHE A 80 -11.37 3.05 2.81
N TYR A 81 -10.57 2.01 2.54
CA TYR A 81 -9.27 2.11 1.88
C TYR A 81 -9.17 0.98 0.88
N GLY A 82 -8.62 1.23 -0.29
CA GLY A 82 -8.48 0.18 -1.28
C GLY A 82 -7.46 0.50 -2.36
N THR A 83 -6.99 -0.55 -3.02
CA THR A 83 -6.04 -0.46 -4.13
C THR A 83 -6.80 -0.55 -5.46
N PRO A 84 -6.88 0.55 -6.23
CA PRO A 84 -7.57 0.52 -7.52
C PRO A 84 -6.84 -0.41 -8.51
N MET A 85 -7.55 -1.39 -9.04
CA MET A 85 -6.99 -2.38 -9.95
C MET A 85 -6.50 -1.76 -11.25
N ARG A 86 -7.27 -0.82 -11.80
CA ARG A 86 -6.96 -0.20 -13.09
C ARG A 86 -5.61 0.49 -13.11
N LEU A 87 -5.28 1.24 -12.04
CA LEU A 87 -4.01 1.98 -11.99
C LEU A 87 -2.82 1.03 -11.92
N VAL A 88 -2.97 -0.08 -11.20
CA VAL A 88 -1.93 -1.12 -11.13
C VAL A 88 -1.74 -1.76 -12.51
N ASP A 89 -2.83 -2.13 -13.17
CA ASP A 89 -2.77 -2.77 -14.48
C ASP A 89 -2.17 -1.83 -15.54
N GLU A 90 -2.54 -0.56 -15.53
CA GLU A 90 -1.98 0.43 -16.45
C GLU A 90 -0.46 0.56 -16.28
N ALA A 91 0.02 0.59 -15.04
CA ALA A 91 1.46 0.68 -14.78
C ALA A 91 2.19 -0.58 -15.27
N MET A 92 1.62 -1.75 -15.02
CA MET A 92 2.20 -3.01 -15.48
C MET A 92 2.26 -3.08 -17.01
N GLU A 93 1.22 -2.61 -17.68
CA GLU A 93 1.18 -2.56 -19.15
C GLU A 93 2.25 -1.63 -19.72
N GLN A 94 2.64 -0.61 -18.98
CA GLN A 94 3.74 0.29 -19.34
C GLN A 94 5.11 -0.32 -19.04
N GLY A 95 5.16 -1.55 -18.54
CA GLY A 95 6.42 -2.22 -18.20
C GLY A 95 6.99 -1.84 -16.85
N LYS A 96 6.23 -1.11 -16.03
CA LYS A 96 6.67 -0.74 -14.68
C LYS A 96 6.34 -1.82 -13.69
N ASP A 97 7.24 -2.04 -12.74
CA ASP A 97 6.94 -2.87 -11.59
C ASP A 97 6.13 -2.04 -10.59
N VAL A 98 5.14 -2.68 -9.99
CA VAL A 98 4.20 -2.03 -9.08
C VAL A 98 4.50 -2.47 -7.65
N LEU A 99 4.54 -1.53 -6.73
CA LEU A 99 4.75 -1.81 -5.32
C LEU A 99 3.53 -1.39 -4.51
N LEU A 100 3.00 -2.33 -3.75
CA LEU A 100 1.87 -2.14 -2.85
C LEU A 100 2.37 -2.19 -1.41
N ASP A 101 2.19 -1.09 -0.68
CA ASP A 101 2.49 -1.03 0.75
C ASP A 101 1.18 -1.26 1.50
N ILE A 102 0.87 -2.51 1.79
CA ILE A 102 -0.41 -2.91 2.38
C ILE A 102 -0.20 -3.91 3.51
N GLU A 103 -1.24 -4.04 4.34
CA GLU A 103 -1.25 -4.98 5.45
C GLU A 103 -1.47 -6.42 4.98
N ILE A 104 -1.24 -7.38 5.88
CA ILE A 104 -1.35 -8.81 5.57
C ILE A 104 -2.74 -9.16 5.03
N GLN A 105 -3.80 -8.60 5.60
CA GLN A 105 -5.16 -8.90 5.13
C GLN A 105 -5.37 -8.45 3.68
N GLY A 106 -4.88 -7.26 3.34
CA GLY A 106 -4.92 -6.78 1.96
C GLY A 106 -4.06 -7.63 1.04
N ALA A 107 -2.89 -8.05 1.52
CA ALA A 107 -2.01 -8.93 0.76
C ALA A 107 -2.69 -10.25 0.40
N MET A 108 -3.45 -10.82 1.34
CA MET A 108 -4.19 -12.05 1.08
C MET A 108 -5.25 -11.86 -0.02
N GLN A 109 -5.95 -10.74 -0.01
CA GLN A 109 -6.92 -10.44 -1.06
C GLN A 109 -6.26 -10.30 -2.44
N VAL A 110 -5.14 -9.58 -2.50
CA VAL A 110 -4.41 -9.39 -3.76
C VAL A 110 -3.92 -10.74 -4.29
N CYS A 111 -3.33 -11.55 -3.43
CA CYS A 111 -2.79 -12.85 -3.85
C CYS A 111 -3.88 -13.83 -4.28
N ALA A 112 -5.09 -13.70 -3.72
CA ALA A 112 -6.23 -14.50 -4.17
C ALA A 112 -6.62 -14.14 -5.61
N LYS A 113 -6.56 -12.87 -5.98
CA LYS A 113 -6.86 -12.39 -7.34
C LYS A 113 -5.67 -12.53 -8.29
N ARG A 114 -4.46 -12.35 -7.78
CA ARG A 114 -3.22 -12.33 -8.56
C ARG A 114 -2.18 -13.22 -7.87
N PRO A 115 -2.26 -14.56 -8.06
CA PRO A 115 -1.36 -15.50 -7.38
C PRO A 115 0.12 -15.31 -7.71
N GLU A 116 0.43 -14.69 -8.84
CA GLU A 116 1.79 -14.43 -9.28
C GLU A 116 2.47 -13.27 -8.53
N THR A 117 1.74 -12.58 -7.66
CA THR A 117 2.26 -11.43 -6.91
C THR A 117 3.38 -11.87 -5.96
N VAL A 118 4.48 -11.11 -5.97
CA VAL A 118 5.62 -11.36 -5.07
C VAL A 118 5.36 -10.69 -3.73
N ARG A 119 5.50 -11.45 -2.66
CA ARG A 119 5.29 -10.94 -1.29
C ARG A 119 6.62 -10.77 -0.57
N ILE A 120 6.82 -9.60 -0.01
CA ILE A 120 8.02 -9.27 0.77
C ILE A 120 7.56 -8.84 2.15
N PHE A 121 8.07 -9.51 3.19
CA PHE A 121 7.80 -9.14 4.57
C PHE A 121 9.06 -8.61 5.20
N ILE A 122 9.03 -7.37 5.69
CA ILE A 122 10.17 -6.76 6.37
C ILE A 122 9.98 -6.97 7.87
N ALA A 123 10.89 -7.74 8.46
CA ALA A 123 10.85 -8.05 9.88
C ALA A 123 11.99 -7.32 10.61
N PRO A 124 11.77 -6.90 11.87
CA PRO A 124 12.86 -6.34 12.66
C PRO A 124 13.84 -7.44 13.06
N PRO A 125 15.10 -7.08 13.41
CA PRO A 125 16.08 -8.06 13.87
C PRO A 125 15.61 -8.79 15.14
N SER A 126 14.79 -8.12 15.97
CA SER A 126 14.26 -8.69 17.21
C SER A 126 13.05 -7.88 17.66
N TRP A 127 12.25 -8.47 18.54
CA TRP A 127 11.14 -7.75 19.17
C TRP A 127 11.63 -6.57 20.01
N LYS A 128 12.79 -6.72 20.66
CA LYS A 128 13.39 -5.66 21.46
C LYS A 128 13.75 -4.46 20.59
N GLU A 129 14.29 -4.68 19.41
CA GLU A 129 14.62 -3.60 18.49
C GLU A 129 13.37 -2.90 17.98
N LEU A 130 12.30 -3.65 17.69
CA LEU A 130 11.03 -3.07 17.26
C LEU A 130 10.45 -2.19 18.36
N GLU A 131 10.43 -2.66 19.60
CA GLU A 131 9.96 -1.89 20.75
C GLU A 131 10.74 -0.58 20.90
N ARG A 132 12.06 -0.65 20.77
CA ARG A 132 12.92 0.53 20.83
C ARG A 132 12.55 1.55 19.75
N ARG A 133 12.33 1.11 18.51
CA ARG A 133 12.00 1.99 17.40
C ARG A 133 10.62 2.65 17.58
N LEU A 134 9.64 1.92 18.05
CA LEU A 134 8.30 2.44 18.30
C LEU A 134 8.32 3.47 19.43
N THR A 135 9.04 3.19 20.49
CA THR A 135 9.20 4.10 21.63
C THR A 135 9.92 5.38 21.22
N ALA A 136 10.98 5.26 20.43
CA ALA A 136 11.76 6.41 19.97
C ALA A 136 10.95 7.34 19.05
N ARG A 137 10.00 6.79 18.28
CA ARG A 137 9.13 7.60 17.43
C ARG A 137 8.13 8.43 18.22
N GLY A 138 7.76 7.98 19.41
CA GLY A 138 6.77 8.67 20.23
C GLY A 138 5.36 8.67 19.63
N THR A 139 5.09 7.80 18.69
CA THR A 139 3.79 7.73 18.00
C THR A 139 2.87 6.66 18.58
N ASP A 140 3.43 5.69 19.30
CA ASP A 140 2.67 4.60 19.90
C ASP A 140 3.00 4.46 21.37
N SER A 141 2.00 4.04 22.17
CA SER A 141 2.26 3.73 23.57
C SER A 141 2.91 2.35 23.71
N PRO A 142 3.59 2.07 24.83
CA PRO A 142 4.21 0.76 25.04
C PRO A 142 3.22 -0.41 25.07
N GLU A 143 1.94 -0.14 25.33
CA GLU A 143 0.90 -1.18 25.37
C GLU A 143 0.36 -1.57 24.00
N LYS A 144 0.74 -0.87 22.95
CA LYS A 144 0.24 -1.15 21.60
C LYS A 144 1.10 -2.15 20.85
#